data_e6036c0c894fba740ecdaf415c7dee69
#
_entry.id   e6036c0c894fba740ecdaf415c7dee69
#
_cell.length_a   1.000
_cell.length_b   1.000
_cell.length_c   1.000
_cell.angle_alpha   90.00
_cell.angle_beta   90.00
_cell.angle_gamma   90.00
#
_symmetry.space_group_name_H-M   'P 1'
#
loop_
_entity.id
_entity.type
_entity.pdbx_description
1 polymer ?
#
loop_
_entity_poly.entity_id
_entity_poly.type
_entity_poly.pdbx_seq_one_letter_code
_entity_poly.pdbx_strand_id
1 'polypeptide(L)'
;MSVRTAADRGTGRVGSVGSAAAPSARRRRWKVPKTFAWATVTPFAAWAVARVAGLERDSLTTQLMTGTPYVAAASLVPLLLSALTRNRAVTAVALVTTAALGLSVLPRAFRSGDPAVAAAGTPLRVLTLNTLFGRAEPDAVMDLVRRLDPDVFSTQELTPGMVKDLRAAGLEEILPYQVLEPEWSAGGSGLYARYPLTPRKDLFEAIGHNMPAALMTVPGTKPVEIVDVHPFPPLGRQVYDWTAALEALPSAAPDTIRILAGDFNASLDHAAMRRFLSRGYQDAAAVAGEGLTPTWPVNRRVPALITIDHIVVDRRVGVDAVSVHTVPGTDHRAVFADLRLPSPS
;
A
#
# COMPACT_ATOMS: atom_id res chain seq x y z
N MET A 1 62.11 -16.16 -102.85
CA MET A 1 61.80 -14.74 -102.91
C MET A 1 61.18 -14.35 -101.64
N SER A 2 61.95 -13.77 -100.89
CA SER A 2 61.93 -12.72 -99.89
C SER A 2 60.58 -12.04 -99.64
N VAL A 3 60.17 -11.84 -98.39
CA VAL A 3 60.07 -10.57 -97.72
C VAL A 3 59.49 -10.78 -96.26
N ARG A 4 60.28 -10.55 -95.32
CA ARG A 4 60.23 -9.87 -94.02
C ARG A 4 58.84 -9.49 -93.45
N THR A 5 58.52 -9.98 -92.24
CA THR A 5 58.62 -9.44 -90.90
C THR A 5 58.12 -8.02 -90.69
N ALA A 6 57.21 -7.87 -89.79
CA ALA A 6 57.20 -6.84 -88.72
C ALA A 6 56.39 -7.28 -87.53
N ALA A 7 57.03 -7.29 -86.38
CA ALA A 7 56.40 -7.48 -85.08
C ALA A 7 55.89 -6.12 -84.53
N ASP A 8 54.70 -6.05 -84.03
CA ASP A 8 54.31 -4.89 -83.26
C ASP A 8 53.81 -5.38 -81.84
N ARG A 9 54.47 -4.80 -80.86
CA ARG A 9 54.20 -5.09 -79.41
C ARG A 9 53.19 -4.06 -78.94
N GLY A 10 51.95 -4.52 -78.78
CA GLY A 10 50.92 -3.74 -78.04
C GLY A 10 50.92 -4.10 -76.53
N THR A 11 51.44 -3.18 -75.72
CA THR A 11 51.36 -3.26 -74.25
C THR A 11 49.99 -2.90 -73.83
N GLY A 12 49.18 -3.95 -73.43
CA GLY A 12 47.88 -3.77 -72.80
C GLY A 12 48.03 -3.33 -71.32
N ARG A 13 47.62 -2.10 -71.06
CA ARG A 13 47.44 -1.57 -69.72
C ARG A 13 46.26 -2.29 -69.04
N VAL A 14 46.56 -3.07 -68.03
CA VAL A 14 45.51 -3.67 -67.09
C VAL A 14 44.98 -2.52 -66.26
N GLY A 15 43.76 -2.07 -66.53
CA GLY A 15 43.04 -1.12 -65.71
C GLY A 15 42.67 -1.77 -64.36
N SER A 16 43.17 -1.25 -63.25
CA SER A 16 42.76 -1.62 -61.90
C SER A 16 41.31 -1.22 -61.72
N VAL A 17 40.44 -2.20 -61.55
CA VAL A 17 39.04 -2.02 -61.12
C VAL A 17 39.07 -1.54 -59.70
N GLY A 18 38.83 -0.24 -59.46
CA GLY A 18 38.68 0.35 -58.16
C GLY A 18 37.47 -0.27 -57.46
N SER A 19 37.73 -0.96 -56.38
CA SER A 19 36.70 -1.43 -55.45
C SER A 19 35.98 -0.21 -54.87
N ALA A 20 34.77 0.07 -55.35
CA ALA A 20 33.88 1.06 -54.76
C ALA A 20 33.47 0.55 -53.38
N ALA A 21 34.06 1.13 -52.32
CA ALA A 21 33.63 0.87 -50.93
C ALA A 21 32.15 1.26 -50.81
N ALA A 22 31.31 0.31 -50.42
CA ALA A 22 29.91 0.53 -50.13
C ALA A 22 29.77 1.65 -49.07
N PRO A 23 28.85 2.61 -49.23
CA PRO A 23 28.65 3.66 -48.25
C PRO A 23 28.23 3.02 -46.95
N SER A 24 29.05 3.20 -45.91
CA SER A 24 28.70 2.77 -44.55
C SER A 24 27.39 3.45 -44.16
N ALA A 25 26.32 2.64 -43.99
CA ALA A 25 25.04 3.13 -43.52
C ALA A 25 25.25 3.75 -42.13
N ARG A 26 25.40 5.05 -42.07
CA ARG A 26 25.39 5.81 -40.83
C ARG A 26 24.04 5.55 -40.19
N ARG A 27 23.98 4.67 -39.18
CA ARG A 27 22.80 4.48 -38.32
C ARG A 27 22.41 5.87 -37.81
N ARG A 28 21.30 6.40 -38.29
CA ARG A 28 20.70 7.67 -37.89
C ARG A 28 20.33 7.52 -36.40
N ARG A 29 21.24 7.93 -35.52
CA ARG A 29 20.98 7.91 -34.09
C ARG A 29 19.91 8.96 -33.78
N TRP A 30 18.73 8.53 -33.42
CA TRP A 30 17.66 9.40 -32.95
C TRP A 30 18.18 10.12 -31.70
N LYS A 31 18.32 11.44 -31.82
CA LYS A 31 18.68 12.27 -30.65
C LYS A 31 17.37 12.71 -30.01
N VAL A 32 17.07 12.22 -28.83
CA VAL A 32 15.93 12.72 -28.01
C VAL A 32 16.25 14.18 -27.65
N PRO A 33 15.36 15.15 -27.97
CA PRO A 33 15.59 16.55 -27.61
C PRO A 33 15.70 16.71 -26.10
N LYS A 34 16.60 17.59 -25.64
CA LYS A 34 16.78 17.84 -24.20
C LYS A 34 15.49 18.31 -23.51
N THR A 35 14.72 19.16 -24.19
CA THR A 35 13.42 19.65 -23.72
C THR A 35 12.42 18.53 -23.49
N PHE A 36 12.37 17.55 -24.39
CA PHE A 36 11.51 16.38 -24.23
C PHE A 36 11.90 15.53 -23.02
N ALA A 37 13.21 15.34 -22.82
CA ALA A 37 13.68 14.58 -21.64
C ALA A 37 13.33 15.28 -20.32
N TRP A 38 13.48 16.60 -20.23
CA TRP A 38 13.01 17.35 -19.05
C TRP A 38 11.50 17.27 -18.88
N ALA A 39 10.73 17.41 -19.94
CA ALA A 39 9.28 17.31 -19.89
C ALA A 39 8.79 15.94 -19.35
N THR A 40 9.50 14.86 -19.66
CA THR A 40 9.17 13.52 -19.17
C THR A 40 9.60 13.28 -17.71
N VAL A 41 10.70 13.88 -17.23
CA VAL A 41 11.22 13.68 -15.87
C VAL A 41 10.52 14.58 -14.85
N THR A 42 10.21 15.83 -15.21
CA THR A 42 9.68 16.85 -14.28
C THR A 42 8.42 16.40 -13.51
N PRO A 43 7.38 15.80 -14.11
CA PRO A 43 6.20 15.37 -13.38
C PRO A 43 6.52 14.33 -12.28
N PHE A 44 7.41 13.39 -12.56
CA PHE A 44 7.83 12.38 -11.58
C PHE A 44 8.67 13.00 -10.46
N ALA A 45 9.54 13.96 -10.79
CA ALA A 45 10.30 14.71 -9.79
C ALA A 45 9.38 15.52 -8.87
N ALA A 46 8.39 16.20 -9.45
CA ALA A 46 7.38 16.93 -8.68
C ALA A 46 6.59 15.98 -7.75
N TRP A 47 6.19 14.81 -8.26
CA TRP A 47 5.53 13.78 -7.44
C TRP A 47 6.43 13.31 -6.29
N ALA A 48 7.69 12.97 -6.57
CA ALA A 48 8.62 12.53 -5.54
C ALA A 48 8.80 13.59 -4.44
N VAL A 49 8.92 14.89 -4.83
CA VAL A 49 8.99 16.00 -3.89
C VAL A 49 7.70 16.11 -3.08
N ALA A 50 6.53 16.08 -3.72
CA ALA A 50 5.24 16.15 -3.03
C ALA A 50 5.10 15.01 -2.00
N ARG A 51 5.44 13.77 -2.42
CA ARG A 51 5.37 12.59 -1.55
C ARG A 51 6.33 12.67 -0.36
N VAL A 52 7.59 13.04 -0.60
CA VAL A 52 8.62 13.09 0.47
C VAL A 52 8.35 14.24 1.44
N ALA A 53 8.00 15.42 0.91
CA ALA A 53 7.75 16.62 1.71
C ALA A 53 6.32 16.66 2.31
N GLY A 54 5.42 15.73 1.93
CA GLY A 54 4.03 15.71 2.42
C GLY A 54 3.26 16.95 2.01
N LEU A 55 3.26 17.27 0.71
CA LEU A 55 2.66 18.51 0.19
C LEU A 55 1.19 18.34 -0.21
N GLU A 56 0.62 17.15 -0.07
CA GLU A 56 -0.82 16.93 -0.26
C GLU A 56 -1.61 17.66 0.83
N ARG A 57 -2.51 18.57 0.42
CA ARG A 57 -3.29 19.41 1.33
C ARG A 57 -4.77 19.53 0.97
N ASP A 58 -5.12 19.12 -0.22
CA ASP A 58 -6.48 19.11 -0.75
C ASP A 58 -6.88 17.72 -1.20
N SER A 59 -8.18 17.55 -1.45
CA SER A 59 -8.75 16.25 -1.81
C SER A 59 -8.09 15.63 -3.05
N LEU A 60 -7.79 16.42 -4.08
CA LEU A 60 -7.21 15.90 -5.32
C LEU A 60 -5.79 15.40 -5.09
N THR A 61 -4.93 16.21 -4.48
CA THR A 61 -3.54 15.85 -4.23
C THR A 61 -3.43 14.68 -3.25
N THR A 62 -4.33 14.61 -2.25
CA THR A 62 -4.42 13.46 -1.33
C THR A 62 -4.79 12.20 -2.07
N GLN A 63 -5.87 12.19 -2.86
CA GLN A 63 -6.26 11.00 -3.63
C GLN A 63 -5.17 10.55 -4.61
N LEU A 64 -4.49 11.48 -5.27
CA LEU A 64 -3.40 11.15 -6.19
C LEU A 64 -2.25 10.42 -5.49
N MET A 65 -1.95 10.72 -4.21
CA MET A 65 -0.86 10.05 -3.49
C MET A 65 -1.05 8.54 -3.36
N THR A 66 -2.27 8.01 -3.41
CA THR A 66 -2.53 6.57 -3.45
C THR A 66 -1.89 5.89 -4.67
N GLY A 67 -1.67 6.64 -5.76
CA GLY A 67 -1.03 6.18 -7.00
C GLY A 67 0.49 6.09 -6.94
N THR A 68 1.14 6.43 -5.83
CA THR A 68 2.61 6.46 -5.70
C THR A 68 3.30 5.15 -6.12
N PRO A 69 2.81 3.93 -5.81
CA PRO A 69 3.43 2.70 -6.27
C PRO A 69 3.50 2.59 -7.80
N TYR A 70 2.44 3.02 -8.50
CA TYR A 70 2.37 3.03 -9.95
C TYR A 70 3.30 4.08 -10.56
N VAL A 71 3.36 5.27 -9.95
CA VAL A 71 4.28 6.35 -10.35
C VAL A 71 5.73 5.93 -10.15
N ALA A 72 6.03 5.22 -9.06
CA ALA A 72 7.37 4.67 -8.81
C ALA A 72 7.78 3.69 -9.91
N ALA A 73 6.93 2.75 -10.28
CA ALA A 73 7.19 1.82 -11.37
C ALA A 73 7.33 2.54 -12.72
N ALA A 74 6.42 3.48 -13.02
CA ALA A 74 6.44 4.25 -14.26
C ALA A 74 7.65 5.19 -14.37
N SER A 75 8.28 5.60 -13.26
CA SER A 75 9.46 6.47 -13.24
C SER A 75 10.70 5.84 -13.91
N LEU A 76 10.71 4.51 -14.08
CA LEU A 76 11.74 3.81 -14.85
C LEU A 76 11.76 4.23 -16.31
N VAL A 77 10.61 4.61 -16.89
CA VAL A 77 10.51 5.03 -18.30
C VAL A 77 11.29 6.32 -18.55
N PRO A 78 11.03 7.45 -17.86
CA PRO A 78 11.83 8.66 -18.04
C PRO A 78 13.30 8.47 -17.65
N LEU A 79 13.62 7.60 -16.69
CA LEU A 79 15.01 7.26 -16.37
C LEU A 79 15.72 6.63 -17.57
N LEU A 80 15.13 5.60 -18.20
CA LEU A 80 15.70 4.94 -19.37
C LEU A 80 15.80 5.91 -20.58
N LEU A 81 14.76 6.71 -20.83
CA LEU A 81 14.76 7.72 -21.89
C LEU A 81 15.85 8.77 -21.67
N SER A 82 16.02 9.25 -20.42
CA SER A 82 17.04 10.24 -20.09
C SER A 82 18.47 9.72 -20.34
N ALA A 83 18.73 8.45 -20.05
CA ALA A 83 20.02 7.80 -20.28
C ALA A 83 20.41 7.82 -21.78
N LEU A 84 19.42 7.78 -22.70
CA LEU A 84 19.65 7.87 -24.14
C LEU A 84 20.03 9.28 -24.63
N THR A 85 19.73 10.33 -23.86
CA THR A 85 19.96 11.72 -24.22
C THR A 85 21.42 12.17 -24.08
N ARG A 86 22.24 11.41 -23.31
CA ARG A 86 23.59 11.80 -22.87
C ARG A 86 23.64 13.11 -22.07
N ASN A 87 22.51 13.59 -21.59
CA ASN A 87 22.43 14.75 -20.70
C ASN A 87 22.54 14.29 -19.25
N ARG A 88 23.74 14.41 -18.66
CA ARG A 88 24.04 13.94 -17.31
C ARG A 88 23.12 14.55 -16.24
N ALA A 89 22.74 15.83 -16.40
CA ALA A 89 21.86 16.50 -15.43
C ALA A 89 20.45 15.88 -15.40
N VAL A 90 19.82 15.69 -16.56
CA VAL A 90 18.49 15.06 -16.67
C VAL A 90 18.55 13.63 -16.14
N THR A 91 19.59 12.87 -16.50
CA THR A 91 19.75 11.48 -16.03
C THR A 91 19.97 11.42 -14.52
N ALA A 92 20.74 12.34 -13.95
CA ALA A 92 20.94 12.41 -12.50
C ALA A 92 19.61 12.72 -11.77
N VAL A 93 18.84 13.70 -12.27
CA VAL A 93 17.53 14.01 -11.67
C VAL A 93 16.57 12.82 -11.80
N ALA A 94 16.51 12.17 -12.96
CA ALA A 94 15.68 10.98 -13.16
C ALA A 94 16.08 9.84 -12.20
N LEU A 95 17.39 9.61 -12.03
CA LEU A 95 17.91 8.59 -11.12
C LEU A 95 17.53 8.88 -9.65
N VAL A 96 17.76 10.11 -9.19
CA VAL A 96 17.39 10.52 -7.82
C VAL A 96 15.88 10.40 -7.60
N THR A 97 15.08 10.83 -8.59
CA THR A 97 13.61 10.71 -8.54
C THR A 97 13.16 9.25 -8.43
N THR A 98 13.66 8.39 -9.31
CA THR A 98 13.31 6.95 -9.31
C THR A 98 13.79 6.27 -8.03
N ALA A 99 14.98 6.61 -7.54
CA ALA A 99 15.50 6.09 -6.28
C ALA A 99 14.63 6.54 -5.09
N ALA A 100 14.25 7.81 -5.01
CA ALA A 100 13.41 8.33 -3.94
C ALA A 100 12.01 7.66 -3.92
N LEU A 101 11.39 7.50 -5.09
CA LEU A 101 10.11 6.80 -5.21
C LEU A 101 10.26 5.29 -4.90
N GLY A 102 11.31 4.66 -5.41
CA GLY A 102 11.60 3.25 -5.13
C GLY A 102 11.83 2.99 -3.65
N LEU A 103 12.65 3.78 -2.97
CA LEU A 103 12.88 3.68 -1.53
C LEU A 103 11.63 3.94 -0.69
N SER A 104 10.68 4.74 -1.20
CA SER A 104 9.40 4.96 -0.54
C SER A 104 8.43 3.78 -0.64
N VAL A 105 8.56 2.94 -1.67
CA VAL A 105 7.58 1.90 -2.02
C VAL A 105 8.13 0.49 -1.83
N LEU A 106 9.31 0.19 -2.36
CA LEU A 106 9.85 -1.17 -2.41
C LEU A 106 10.03 -1.86 -1.05
N PRO A 107 10.42 -1.17 0.04
CA PRO A 107 10.56 -1.84 1.35
C PRO A 107 9.29 -2.58 1.80
N ARG A 108 8.11 -2.12 1.38
CA ARG A 108 6.80 -2.72 1.72
C ARG A 108 6.54 -4.08 1.05
N ALA A 109 7.33 -4.42 0.03
CA ALA A 109 7.26 -5.71 -0.68
C ALA A 109 8.22 -6.75 -0.11
N PHE A 110 8.96 -6.41 0.95
CA PHE A 110 9.94 -7.30 1.56
C PHE A 110 9.72 -7.37 3.07
N ARG A 111 9.73 -8.59 3.59
CA ARG A 111 9.60 -8.81 5.03
C ARG A 111 10.73 -8.08 5.78
N SER A 112 10.34 -7.30 6.80
CA SER A 112 11.27 -6.47 7.60
C SER A 112 11.16 -6.71 9.11
N GLY A 113 10.23 -7.57 9.57
CA GLY A 113 10.03 -7.88 10.98
C GLY A 113 11.23 -8.61 11.60
N ASP A 114 11.50 -8.35 12.88
CA ASP A 114 12.49 -9.09 13.64
C ASP A 114 11.97 -10.51 13.97
N PRO A 115 12.60 -11.57 13.45
CA PRO A 115 12.17 -12.94 13.74
C PRO A 115 12.20 -13.30 15.22
N ALA A 116 13.07 -12.68 16.03
CA ALA A 116 13.16 -12.94 17.46
C ALA A 116 11.95 -12.38 18.23
N VAL A 117 11.43 -11.23 17.80
CA VAL A 117 10.20 -10.63 18.37
C VAL A 117 8.99 -11.50 18.01
N ALA A 118 8.93 -11.98 16.78
CA ALA A 118 7.88 -12.87 16.31
C ALA A 118 7.88 -14.24 17.03
N ALA A 119 9.06 -14.78 17.38
CA ALA A 119 9.17 -16.13 17.96
C ALA A 119 8.77 -16.22 19.45
N ALA A 120 8.83 -15.13 20.21
CA ALA A 120 8.76 -15.14 21.69
C ALA A 120 7.43 -14.67 22.28
N GLY A 121 6.46 -14.21 21.46
CA GLY A 121 5.25 -13.54 21.95
C GLY A 121 4.01 -14.44 22.02
N THR A 122 2.97 -13.97 22.76
CA THR A 122 1.65 -14.60 22.79
C THR A 122 0.96 -14.37 21.44
N PRO A 123 0.46 -15.41 20.77
CA PRO A 123 -0.24 -15.26 19.49
C PRO A 123 -1.53 -14.45 19.65
N LEU A 124 -1.80 -13.59 18.67
CA LEU A 124 -3.05 -12.86 18.52
C LEU A 124 -3.38 -12.71 17.04
N ARG A 125 -4.56 -13.15 16.64
CA ARG A 125 -5.04 -13.10 15.26
C ARG A 125 -6.08 -12.00 15.11
N VAL A 126 -5.83 -11.06 14.21
CA VAL A 126 -6.70 -9.90 13.98
C VAL A 126 -7.22 -9.92 12.55
N LEU A 127 -8.51 -9.75 12.38
CA LEU A 127 -9.21 -9.61 11.11
C LEU A 127 -9.88 -8.24 11.07
N THR A 128 -9.84 -7.57 9.92
CA THR A 128 -10.65 -6.37 9.66
C THR A 128 -11.35 -6.44 8.31
N LEU A 129 -12.54 -5.87 8.22
CA LEU A 129 -13.36 -5.82 7.00
C LEU A 129 -14.31 -4.63 7.03
N ASN A 130 -14.24 -3.77 6.02
CA ASN A 130 -15.33 -2.84 5.69
C ASN A 130 -16.45 -3.63 4.98
N THR A 131 -17.67 -3.57 5.54
CA THR A 131 -18.80 -4.39 5.11
C THR A 131 -19.67 -3.73 4.02
N LEU A 132 -19.29 -2.56 3.51
CA LEU A 132 -20.03 -1.77 2.50
C LEU A 132 -21.51 -1.60 2.89
N PHE A 133 -21.77 -0.75 3.87
CA PHE A 133 -23.15 -0.53 4.39
C PHE A 133 -23.84 -1.85 4.81
N GLY A 134 -23.08 -2.80 5.36
CA GLY A 134 -23.62 -4.10 5.75
C GLY A 134 -24.04 -5.00 4.58
N ARG A 135 -23.48 -4.80 3.38
CA ARG A 135 -23.80 -5.59 2.16
C ARG A 135 -22.91 -6.82 1.99
N ALA A 136 -21.81 -6.93 2.71
CA ALA A 136 -21.00 -8.14 2.71
C ALA A 136 -21.89 -9.36 3.00
N GLU A 137 -21.70 -10.45 2.27
CA GLU A 137 -22.50 -11.67 2.46
C GLU A 137 -22.19 -12.32 3.81
N PRO A 138 -23.15 -12.42 4.74
CA PRO A 138 -22.88 -12.91 6.12
C PRO A 138 -22.27 -14.30 6.15
N ASP A 139 -22.73 -15.22 5.30
CA ASP A 139 -22.19 -16.59 5.24
C ASP A 139 -20.74 -16.60 4.78
N ALA A 140 -20.38 -15.76 3.78
CA ALA A 140 -19.00 -15.65 3.32
C ALA A 140 -18.08 -15.01 4.39
N VAL A 141 -18.58 -14.04 5.16
CA VAL A 141 -17.87 -13.48 6.32
C VAL A 141 -17.62 -14.57 7.36
N MET A 142 -18.65 -15.35 7.69
CA MET A 142 -18.55 -16.42 8.68
C MET A 142 -17.61 -17.55 8.22
N ASP A 143 -17.63 -17.91 6.95
CA ASP A 143 -16.68 -18.88 6.38
C ASP A 143 -15.24 -18.39 6.51
N LEU A 144 -15.02 -17.08 6.31
CA LEU A 144 -13.72 -16.46 6.50
C LEU A 144 -13.32 -16.49 7.99
N VAL A 145 -14.21 -16.11 8.89
CA VAL A 145 -14.00 -16.14 10.36
C VAL A 145 -13.66 -17.56 10.83
N ARG A 146 -14.44 -18.57 10.41
CA ARG A 146 -14.17 -19.98 10.79
C ARG A 146 -12.83 -20.48 10.26
N ARG A 147 -12.46 -20.11 9.03
CA ARG A 147 -11.22 -20.54 8.40
C ARG A 147 -9.98 -19.89 8.99
N LEU A 148 -10.04 -18.60 9.30
CA LEU A 148 -8.91 -17.82 9.82
C LEU A 148 -8.86 -17.86 11.35
N ASP A 149 -9.97 -18.19 12.01
CA ASP A 149 -10.13 -18.31 13.46
C ASP A 149 -9.53 -17.10 14.21
N PRO A 150 -9.98 -15.86 13.91
CA PRO A 150 -9.43 -14.64 14.53
C PRO A 150 -9.77 -14.57 16.01
N ASP A 151 -8.92 -13.87 16.77
CA ASP A 151 -9.17 -13.51 18.15
C ASP A 151 -9.88 -12.16 18.29
N VAL A 152 -9.71 -11.30 17.25
CA VAL A 152 -10.36 -9.99 17.11
C VAL A 152 -10.87 -9.84 15.68
N PHE A 153 -12.10 -9.34 15.55
CA PHE A 153 -12.68 -8.93 14.27
C PHE A 153 -13.19 -7.50 14.36
N SER A 154 -12.57 -6.60 13.60
CA SER A 154 -12.91 -5.17 13.47
C SER A 154 -13.73 -4.97 12.19
N THR A 155 -14.88 -4.31 12.29
CA THR A 155 -15.84 -4.17 11.18
C THR A 155 -16.23 -2.71 10.97
N GLN A 156 -16.11 -2.21 9.76
CA GLN A 156 -16.51 -0.87 9.35
C GLN A 156 -17.77 -0.94 8.48
N GLU A 157 -18.50 0.16 8.41
CA GLU A 157 -19.83 0.26 7.77
C GLU A 157 -20.81 -0.79 8.28
N LEU A 158 -20.72 -1.08 9.57
CA LEU A 158 -21.51 -2.06 10.26
C LEU A 158 -22.93 -1.55 10.50
N THR A 159 -23.94 -2.19 9.88
CA THR A 159 -25.35 -1.84 10.08
C THR A 159 -26.03 -2.72 11.15
N PRO A 160 -27.12 -2.24 11.78
CA PRO A 160 -27.94 -3.09 12.67
C PRO A 160 -28.43 -4.37 11.99
N GLY A 161 -28.67 -4.33 10.67
CA GLY A 161 -29.01 -5.52 9.89
C GLY A 161 -27.86 -6.53 9.87
N MET A 162 -26.67 -6.08 9.54
CA MET A 162 -25.46 -6.93 9.49
C MET A 162 -25.11 -7.52 10.86
N VAL A 163 -25.27 -6.75 11.96
CA VAL A 163 -25.12 -7.28 13.32
C VAL A 163 -26.07 -8.44 13.56
N LYS A 164 -27.36 -8.30 13.21
CA LYS A 164 -28.36 -9.35 13.35
C LYS A 164 -28.01 -10.59 12.53
N ASP A 165 -27.55 -10.39 11.28
CA ASP A 165 -27.26 -11.49 10.36
C ASP A 165 -26.01 -12.26 10.81
N LEU A 166 -24.93 -11.57 11.21
CA LEU A 166 -23.73 -12.19 11.77
C LEU A 166 -24.01 -12.95 13.07
N ARG A 167 -24.88 -12.41 13.95
CA ARG A 167 -25.33 -13.12 15.17
C ARG A 167 -26.09 -14.39 14.80
N ALA A 168 -27.03 -14.32 13.87
CA ALA A 168 -27.78 -15.47 13.40
C ALA A 168 -26.90 -16.54 12.75
N ALA A 169 -25.78 -16.14 12.12
CA ALA A 169 -24.80 -17.02 11.51
C ALA A 169 -23.78 -17.61 12.52
N GLY A 170 -23.88 -17.24 13.82
CA GLY A 170 -23.09 -17.81 14.92
C GLY A 170 -21.80 -17.08 15.26
N LEU A 171 -21.64 -15.80 14.86
CA LEU A 171 -20.41 -15.04 15.17
C LEU A 171 -20.15 -14.94 16.67
N GLU A 172 -21.20 -14.74 17.49
CA GLU A 172 -21.08 -14.61 18.94
C GLU A 172 -20.66 -15.92 19.65
N GLU A 173 -20.81 -17.08 18.99
CA GLU A 173 -20.30 -18.35 19.50
C GLU A 173 -18.77 -18.44 19.40
N ILE A 174 -18.17 -17.75 18.42
CA ILE A 174 -16.73 -17.71 18.18
C ILE A 174 -16.08 -16.53 18.90
N LEU A 175 -16.71 -15.34 18.80
CA LEU A 175 -16.25 -14.05 19.32
C LEU A 175 -17.31 -13.46 20.27
N PRO A 176 -17.42 -13.94 21.53
CA PRO A 176 -18.53 -13.63 22.42
C PRO A 176 -18.50 -12.21 23.00
N TYR A 177 -17.36 -11.54 22.96
CA TYR A 177 -17.22 -10.18 23.49
C TYR A 177 -17.30 -9.16 22.38
N GLN A 178 -18.05 -8.08 22.60
CA GLN A 178 -18.30 -7.09 21.55
C GLN A 178 -18.40 -5.67 22.10
N VAL A 179 -17.95 -4.70 21.29
CA VAL A 179 -18.20 -3.26 21.46
C VAL A 179 -18.66 -2.74 20.11
N LEU A 180 -19.97 -2.48 20.00
CA LEU A 180 -20.62 -2.18 18.73
C LEU A 180 -21.26 -0.81 18.74
N GLU A 181 -21.06 -0.06 17.68
CA GLU A 181 -21.67 1.24 17.39
C GLU A 181 -22.25 1.21 15.94
N PRO A 182 -23.25 0.34 15.68
CA PRO A 182 -23.81 0.18 14.34
C PRO A 182 -24.67 1.37 13.94
N GLU A 183 -24.65 1.71 12.63
CA GLU A 183 -25.51 2.74 12.04
C GLU A 183 -26.10 2.27 10.69
N TRP A 184 -27.20 2.88 10.27
CA TRP A 184 -27.79 2.64 8.93
C TRP A 184 -27.05 3.39 7.81
N SER A 185 -25.85 3.84 8.06
CA SER A 185 -24.98 4.60 7.17
C SER A 185 -23.57 4.00 7.16
N ALA A 186 -22.63 4.68 6.49
CA ALA A 186 -21.20 4.33 6.57
C ALA A 186 -20.60 4.54 7.97
N GLY A 187 -21.30 5.25 8.87
CA GLY A 187 -20.77 5.62 10.17
C GLY A 187 -20.64 4.46 11.16
N GLY A 188 -21.32 3.33 10.95
CA GLY A 188 -21.34 2.24 11.91
C GLY A 188 -20.03 1.45 11.92
N SER A 189 -19.60 1.04 13.14
CA SER A 189 -18.38 0.28 13.37
C SER A 189 -18.53 -0.69 14.52
N GLY A 190 -17.66 -1.70 14.64
CA GLY A 190 -17.75 -2.68 15.71
C GLY A 190 -16.53 -3.55 15.89
N LEU A 191 -16.28 -3.87 17.14
CA LEU A 191 -15.26 -4.82 17.59
C LEU A 191 -15.92 -6.08 18.13
N TYR A 192 -15.52 -7.22 17.63
CA TYR A 192 -15.83 -8.55 18.18
C TYR A 192 -14.53 -9.21 18.64
N ALA A 193 -14.53 -9.90 19.76
CA ALA A 193 -13.33 -10.55 20.26
C ALA A 193 -13.60 -11.87 21.00
N ARG A 194 -12.59 -12.72 21.03
CA ARG A 194 -12.54 -13.96 21.81
C ARG A 194 -12.32 -13.69 23.30
N TYR A 195 -11.65 -12.58 23.62
CA TYR A 195 -11.29 -12.19 24.97
C TYR A 195 -12.17 -11.04 25.48
N PRO A 196 -12.33 -10.88 26.81
CA PRO A 196 -13.13 -9.80 27.40
C PRO A 196 -12.71 -8.42 26.90
N LEU A 197 -13.69 -7.62 26.49
CA LEU A 197 -13.54 -6.23 26.06
C LEU A 197 -14.17 -5.28 27.08
N THR A 198 -13.44 -4.23 27.45
CA THR A 198 -13.94 -3.09 28.22
C THR A 198 -13.89 -1.84 27.33
N PRO A 199 -15.04 -1.20 27.03
CA PRO A 199 -15.06 0.00 26.18
C PRO A 199 -14.17 1.13 26.73
N ARG A 200 -13.46 1.83 25.86
CA ARG A 200 -12.55 2.95 26.16
C ARG A 200 -13.00 4.21 25.42
N LYS A 201 -14.06 4.83 25.93
CA LYS A 201 -14.61 6.08 25.36
C LYS A 201 -13.74 7.31 25.61
N ASP A 202 -12.79 7.20 26.53
CA ASP A 202 -11.86 8.24 26.97
C ASP A 202 -10.52 8.22 26.23
N LEU A 203 -10.30 7.27 25.32
CA LEU A 203 -9.00 7.06 24.66
C LEU A 203 -8.65 8.16 23.67
N PHE A 204 -9.63 8.59 22.87
CA PHE A 204 -9.55 9.68 21.92
C PHE A 204 -10.95 10.10 21.50
N GLU A 205 -11.07 11.26 20.86
CA GLU A 205 -12.32 11.74 20.27
C GLU A 205 -12.37 11.35 18.79
N ALA A 206 -13.32 10.50 18.41
CA ALA A 206 -13.55 10.12 17.04
C ALA A 206 -14.07 11.30 16.22
N ILE A 207 -13.49 11.54 15.04
CA ILE A 207 -13.91 12.58 14.11
C ILE A 207 -14.47 11.89 12.86
N GLY A 208 -15.74 12.13 12.57
CA GLY A 208 -16.42 11.54 11.41
C GLY A 208 -17.26 10.33 11.79
N HIS A 209 -16.88 9.15 11.34
CA HIS A 209 -17.54 7.90 11.63
C HIS A 209 -17.25 7.41 13.05
N ASN A 210 -18.03 6.46 13.55
CA ASN A 210 -17.76 5.79 14.81
C ASN A 210 -16.45 5.01 14.73
N MET A 211 -15.62 5.14 15.76
CA MET A 211 -14.36 4.42 15.89
C MET A 211 -14.25 3.84 17.30
N PRO A 212 -15.01 2.78 17.62
CA PRO A 212 -15.00 2.19 18.95
C PRO A 212 -13.62 1.69 19.35
N ALA A 213 -13.28 1.94 20.63
CA ALA A 213 -12.06 1.46 21.24
C ALA A 213 -12.38 0.62 22.49
N ALA A 214 -11.59 -0.40 22.73
CA ALA A 214 -11.75 -1.27 23.89
C ALA A 214 -10.41 -1.72 24.46
N LEU A 215 -10.36 -1.90 25.77
CA LEU A 215 -9.29 -2.62 26.45
C LEU A 215 -9.62 -4.11 26.44
N MET A 216 -8.75 -4.91 25.87
CA MET A 216 -8.84 -6.35 25.78
C MET A 216 -7.89 -7.01 26.78
N THR A 217 -8.39 -8.00 27.53
CA THR A 217 -7.60 -8.74 28.51
C THR A 217 -7.19 -10.09 27.93
N VAL A 218 -5.98 -10.18 27.42
CA VAL A 218 -5.38 -11.44 26.93
C VAL A 218 -4.54 -12.07 28.04
N PRO A 219 -4.80 -13.34 28.43
CA PRO A 219 -4.04 -13.99 29.48
C PRO A 219 -2.53 -14.01 29.22
N GLY A 220 -1.75 -13.65 30.24
CA GLY A 220 -0.28 -13.68 30.16
C GLY A 220 0.35 -12.56 29.35
N THR A 221 -0.39 -11.49 29.03
CA THR A 221 0.14 -10.32 28.32
C THR A 221 -0.14 -9.02 29.09
N LYS A 222 0.51 -7.93 28.64
CA LYS A 222 0.07 -6.57 29.03
C LYS A 222 -1.34 -6.31 28.47
N PRO A 223 -2.11 -5.39 29.06
CA PRO A 223 -3.37 -4.97 28.50
C PRO A 223 -3.23 -4.53 27.05
N VAL A 224 -4.15 -4.93 26.18
CA VAL A 224 -4.15 -4.62 24.74
C VAL A 224 -5.33 -3.70 24.45
N GLU A 225 -5.07 -2.49 23.97
CA GLU A 225 -6.11 -1.60 23.46
C GLU A 225 -6.32 -1.88 21.97
N ILE A 226 -7.56 -2.21 21.61
CA ILE A 226 -7.99 -2.40 20.23
C ILE A 226 -8.83 -1.21 19.83
N VAL A 227 -8.55 -0.64 18.64
CA VAL A 227 -9.30 0.47 18.04
C VAL A 227 -9.78 0.04 16.66
N ASP A 228 -11.08 0.14 16.44
CA ASP A 228 -11.66 0.09 15.10
C ASP A 228 -11.48 1.48 14.45
N VAL A 229 -10.90 1.53 13.27
CA VAL A 229 -10.56 2.80 12.60
C VAL A 229 -11.36 2.94 11.32
N HIS A 230 -12.15 4.03 11.25
CA HIS A 230 -12.90 4.36 10.04
C HIS A 230 -13.12 5.89 9.93
N PRO A 231 -12.09 6.69 9.61
CA PRO A 231 -12.29 8.11 9.34
C PRO A 231 -13.06 8.33 8.04
N PHE A 232 -13.61 9.52 7.83
CA PHE A 232 -14.19 9.88 6.53
C PHE A 232 -13.20 9.65 5.37
N PRO A 233 -13.68 9.35 4.16
CA PRO A 233 -12.81 9.35 2.98
C PRO A 233 -12.31 10.78 2.68
N PRO A 234 -11.08 10.98 2.16
CA PRO A 234 -10.51 12.31 1.89
C PRO A 234 -11.10 12.94 0.62
N LEU A 235 -12.46 13.04 0.55
CA LEU A 235 -13.21 13.56 -0.58
C LEU A 235 -13.67 15.00 -0.32
N GLY A 236 -13.42 15.88 -1.28
CA GLY A 236 -13.84 17.28 -1.16
C GLY A 236 -13.33 17.92 0.15
N ARG A 237 -14.23 18.49 0.95
CA ARG A 237 -13.89 19.13 2.22
C ARG A 237 -13.63 18.15 3.35
N GLN A 238 -14.09 16.91 3.24
CA GLN A 238 -13.84 15.85 4.24
C GLN A 238 -12.35 15.50 4.41
N VAL A 239 -11.48 15.90 3.47
CA VAL A 239 -10.02 15.75 3.62
C VAL A 239 -9.47 16.39 4.89
N TYR A 240 -10.09 17.47 5.37
CA TYR A 240 -9.68 18.13 6.62
C TYR A 240 -10.09 17.30 7.84
N ASP A 241 -11.32 16.80 7.86
CA ASP A 241 -11.81 15.91 8.92
C ASP A 241 -11.05 14.59 8.95
N TRP A 242 -10.77 14.00 7.77
CA TRP A 242 -9.91 12.83 7.63
C TRP A 242 -8.51 13.04 8.20
N THR A 243 -7.89 14.19 7.90
CA THR A 243 -6.56 14.53 8.43
C THR A 243 -6.61 14.68 9.95
N ALA A 244 -7.61 15.40 10.46
CA ALA A 244 -7.81 15.59 11.90
C ALA A 244 -8.11 14.27 12.62
N ALA A 245 -8.90 13.36 12.01
CA ALA A 245 -9.19 12.04 12.56
C ALA A 245 -7.92 11.20 12.72
N LEU A 246 -7.07 11.13 11.70
CA LEU A 246 -5.78 10.42 11.80
C LEU A 246 -4.83 11.06 12.84
N GLU A 247 -4.90 12.37 13.01
CA GLU A 247 -4.12 13.09 14.03
C GLU A 247 -4.66 12.87 15.45
N ALA A 248 -5.97 12.70 15.61
CA ALA A 248 -6.62 12.40 16.87
C ALA A 248 -6.38 10.97 17.37
N LEU A 249 -6.06 10.01 16.49
CA LEU A 249 -5.75 8.64 16.90
C LEU A 249 -4.64 8.63 17.97
N PRO A 250 -4.75 7.76 19.00
CA PRO A 250 -3.82 7.75 20.12
C PRO A 250 -2.41 7.34 19.69
N SER A 251 -1.38 7.88 20.32
CA SER A 251 0.02 7.45 20.14
C SER A 251 0.28 6.15 20.89
N ALA A 252 1.29 5.37 20.49
CA ALA A 252 1.74 4.22 21.27
C ALA A 252 2.12 4.64 22.72
N ALA A 253 1.85 3.77 23.69
CA ALA A 253 2.09 4.03 25.09
C ALA A 253 2.97 2.95 25.71
N PRO A 254 3.83 3.26 26.70
CA PRO A 254 4.77 2.30 27.27
C PRO A 254 4.09 1.15 28.02
N ASP A 255 2.98 1.43 28.71
CA ASP A 255 2.35 0.48 29.61
C ASP A 255 1.23 -0.35 28.97
N THR A 256 0.86 -0.03 27.72
CA THR A 256 -0.23 -0.67 27.00
C THR A 256 0.23 -1.02 25.59
N ILE A 257 -0.17 -2.16 25.08
CA ILE A 257 -0.01 -2.50 23.67
C ILE A 257 -1.25 -1.98 22.92
N ARG A 258 -1.06 -1.35 21.76
CA ARG A 258 -2.17 -0.84 20.97
C ARG A 258 -2.16 -1.41 19.56
N ILE A 259 -3.35 -1.83 19.11
CA ILE A 259 -3.61 -2.34 17.77
C ILE A 259 -4.78 -1.54 17.20
N LEU A 260 -4.60 -0.98 16.03
CA LEU A 260 -5.63 -0.24 15.30
C LEU A 260 -5.90 -0.98 14.00
N ALA A 261 -7.14 -1.41 13.78
CA ALA A 261 -7.51 -2.19 12.62
C ALA A 261 -8.74 -1.58 11.95
N GLY A 262 -8.72 -1.46 10.62
CA GLY A 262 -9.86 -0.90 9.91
C GLY A 262 -9.53 -0.32 8.55
N ASP A 263 -10.52 0.37 7.99
CA ASP A 263 -10.42 1.19 6.80
C ASP A 263 -9.94 2.60 7.19
N PHE A 264 -8.67 2.86 7.02
CA PHE A 264 -8.07 4.18 7.31
C PHE A 264 -8.40 5.22 6.25
N ASN A 265 -9.01 4.83 5.14
CA ASN A 265 -9.14 5.69 3.96
C ASN A 265 -7.80 6.34 3.56
N ALA A 266 -6.70 5.69 3.90
CA ALA A 266 -5.33 6.18 3.78
C ALA A 266 -4.42 5.09 3.24
N SER A 267 -3.57 5.41 2.28
CA SER A 267 -2.43 4.57 1.93
C SER A 267 -1.18 4.96 2.72
N LEU A 268 -0.16 4.10 2.76
CA LEU A 268 1.14 4.39 3.38
C LEU A 268 1.91 5.54 2.67
N ASP A 269 1.37 6.08 1.59
CA ASP A 269 1.95 7.21 0.87
C ASP A 269 1.44 8.56 1.36
N HIS A 270 0.33 8.62 2.07
CA HIS A 270 -0.18 9.83 2.67
C HIS A 270 0.67 10.33 3.83
N ALA A 271 0.93 11.64 3.87
CA ALA A 271 1.71 12.27 4.94
C ALA A 271 1.04 12.10 6.31
N ALA A 272 -0.29 12.20 6.37
CA ALA A 272 -1.05 12.01 7.60
C ALA A 272 -0.85 10.59 8.17
N MET A 273 -0.94 9.56 7.32
CA MET A 273 -0.69 8.16 7.71
C MET A 273 0.76 7.95 8.18
N ARG A 274 1.74 8.52 7.48
CA ARG A 274 3.15 8.43 7.88
C ARG A 274 3.43 9.11 9.22
N ARG A 275 2.82 10.30 9.46
CA ARG A 275 2.91 10.99 10.75
C ARG A 275 2.30 10.13 11.86
N PHE A 276 1.15 9.51 11.60
CA PHE A 276 0.52 8.60 12.55
C PHE A 276 1.44 7.43 12.88
N LEU A 277 1.98 6.71 11.89
CA LEU A 277 2.89 5.58 12.10
C LEU A 277 4.18 5.99 12.85
N SER A 278 4.65 7.23 12.65
CA SER A 278 5.84 7.74 13.36
C SER A 278 5.67 7.85 14.88
N ARG A 279 4.43 7.80 15.39
CA ARG A 279 4.09 7.87 16.82
C ARG A 279 4.23 6.53 17.56
N GLY A 280 5.07 5.63 17.06
CA GLY A 280 5.41 4.35 17.70
C GLY A 280 4.75 3.12 17.06
N TYR A 281 4.21 3.26 15.85
CA TYR A 281 3.50 2.21 15.15
C TYR A 281 4.22 1.70 13.91
N GLN A 282 3.78 0.54 13.45
CA GLN A 282 4.13 -0.06 12.17
C GLN A 282 2.88 -0.69 11.53
N ASP A 283 2.85 -0.70 10.21
CA ASP A 283 1.81 -1.39 9.44
C ASP A 283 2.17 -2.88 9.30
N ALA A 284 1.25 -3.76 9.70
CA ALA A 284 1.51 -5.20 9.72
C ALA A 284 1.77 -5.75 8.31
N ALA A 285 1.03 -5.29 7.29
CA ALA A 285 1.22 -5.74 5.93
C ALA A 285 2.58 -5.31 5.39
N ALA A 286 3.03 -4.08 5.68
CA ALA A 286 4.36 -3.61 5.27
C ALA A 286 5.48 -4.41 5.95
N VAL A 287 5.32 -4.76 7.23
CA VAL A 287 6.30 -5.60 7.97
C VAL A 287 6.36 -7.02 7.40
N ALA A 288 5.21 -7.58 7.03
CA ALA A 288 5.13 -8.93 6.43
C ALA A 288 5.60 -9.00 4.97
N GLY A 289 5.81 -7.85 4.30
CA GLY A 289 6.13 -7.80 2.87
C GLY A 289 4.90 -7.80 1.95
N GLU A 290 3.71 -7.62 2.52
CA GLU A 290 2.41 -7.58 1.83
C GLU A 290 1.86 -6.14 1.69
N GLY A 291 2.62 -5.12 2.04
CA GLY A 291 2.18 -3.72 2.07
C GLY A 291 1.87 -3.08 0.71
N LEU A 292 2.06 -3.82 -0.38
CA LEU A 292 1.63 -3.44 -1.73
C LEU A 292 0.42 -4.23 -2.22
N THR A 293 -0.12 -5.14 -1.42
CA THR A 293 -1.31 -5.91 -1.78
C THR A 293 -2.55 -5.01 -1.65
N PRO A 294 -3.25 -4.68 -2.76
CA PRO A 294 -4.33 -3.71 -2.71
C PRO A 294 -5.57 -4.29 -2.06
N THR A 295 -6.32 -3.44 -1.35
CA THR A 295 -7.54 -3.82 -0.63
C THR A 295 -8.81 -3.24 -1.25
N TRP A 296 -8.72 -2.15 -2.02
CA TRP A 296 -9.87 -1.45 -2.59
C TRP A 296 -9.57 -0.88 -4.00
N PRO A 297 -10.57 -0.67 -4.89
CA PRO A 297 -11.91 -1.26 -4.83
C PRO A 297 -11.92 -2.70 -5.35
N VAL A 298 -12.87 -3.49 -4.89
CA VAL A 298 -13.13 -4.83 -5.43
C VAL A 298 -14.49 -4.82 -6.11
N ASN A 299 -14.52 -4.85 -7.42
CA ASN A 299 -15.77 -4.98 -8.16
C ASN A 299 -15.55 -5.81 -9.45
N ARG A 300 -16.66 -6.17 -10.13
CA ARG A 300 -16.58 -7.01 -11.34
C ARG A 300 -15.84 -6.35 -12.51
N ARG A 301 -15.63 -5.03 -12.49
CA ARG A 301 -15.06 -4.27 -13.62
C ARG A 301 -13.62 -3.83 -13.37
N VAL A 302 -13.27 -3.56 -12.12
CA VAL A 302 -11.96 -3.02 -11.74
C VAL A 302 -11.38 -3.88 -10.63
N PRO A 303 -10.15 -4.41 -10.78
CA PRO A 303 -9.47 -5.09 -9.68
C PRO A 303 -9.10 -4.09 -8.57
N ALA A 304 -8.79 -4.58 -7.38
CA ALA A 304 -8.27 -3.73 -6.32
C ALA A 304 -6.99 -3.01 -6.77
N LEU A 305 -6.91 -1.72 -6.49
CA LEU A 305 -5.84 -0.83 -6.97
C LEU A 305 -5.03 -0.20 -5.85
N ILE A 306 -5.65 0.09 -4.70
CA ILE A 306 -5.01 0.80 -3.59
C ILE A 306 -5.17 0.04 -2.28
N THR A 307 -4.27 0.28 -1.34
CA THR A 307 -4.31 -0.29 0.01
C THR A 307 -4.76 0.80 0.96
N ILE A 308 -5.95 0.67 1.54
CA ILE A 308 -6.53 1.63 2.49
C ILE A 308 -7.02 0.96 3.77
N ASP A 309 -7.17 -0.37 3.77
CA ASP A 309 -7.48 -1.17 4.94
C ASP A 309 -6.18 -1.67 5.55
N HIS A 310 -6.00 -1.44 6.86
CA HIS A 310 -4.76 -1.70 7.57
C HIS A 310 -4.97 -2.35 8.93
N ILE A 311 -3.98 -3.13 9.36
CA ILE A 311 -3.78 -3.52 10.76
C ILE A 311 -2.47 -2.87 11.18
N VAL A 312 -2.60 -1.80 11.98
CA VAL A 312 -1.49 -1.02 12.50
C VAL A 312 -1.22 -1.46 13.93
N VAL A 313 0.01 -1.78 14.23
CA VAL A 313 0.41 -2.34 15.52
C VAL A 313 1.52 -1.53 16.16
N ASP A 314 1.56 -1.51 17.48
CA ASP A 314 2.71 -1.04 18.25
C ASP A 314 3.99 -1.75 17.77
N ARG A 315 5.10 -1.03 17.66
CA ARG A 315 6.38 -1.60 17.16
C ARG A 315 6.92 -2.77 17.98
N ARG A 316 6.45 -2.93 19.23
CA ARG A 316 6.79 -4.06 20.10
C ARG A 316 6.06 -5.35 19.72
N VAL A 317 5.03 -5.27 18.88
CA VAL A 317 4.25 -6.42 18.41
C VAL A 317 4.98 -7.07 17.23
N GLY A 318 5.23 -8.36 17.32
CA GLY A 318 5.74 -9.16 16.21
C GLY A 318 4.65 -9.40 15.16
N VAL A 319 5.05 -9.53 13.90
CA VAL A 319 4.16 -9.87 12.79
C VAL A 319 4.65 -11.14 12.11
N ASP A 320 3.86 -12.22 12.23
CA ASP A 320 4.21 -13.50 11.63
C ASP A 320 3.76 -13.59 10.18
N ALA A 321 2.54 -13.17 9.88
CA ALA A 321 1.99 -13.20 8.54
C ALA A 321 0.87 -12.17 8.40
N VAL A 322 0.64 -11.75 7.15
CA VAL A 322 -0.55 -11.00 6.74
C VAL A 322 -1.11 -11.62 5.48
N SER A 323 -2.43 -11.65 5.37
CA SER A 323 -3.11 -12.11 4.16
C SER A 323 -4.35 -11.25 3.87
N VAL A 324 -4.68 -11.14 2.59
CA VAL A 324 -5.78 -10.30 2.10
C VAL A 324 -6.78 -11.18 1.36
N HIS A 325 -8.07 -11.07 1.73
CA HIS A 325 -9.12 -11.98 1.28
C HIS A 325 -10.27 -11.23 0.63
N THR A 326 -10.76 -11.71 -0.49
CA THR A 326 -11.97 -11.18 -1.13
C THR A 326 -13.20 -11.76 -0.44
N VAL A 327 -14.16 -10.90 -0.09
CA VAL A 327 -15.45 -11.27 0.48
C VAL A 327 -16.55 -10.78 -0.48
N PRO A 328 -17.49 -11.64 -0.88
CA PRO A 328 -18.62 -11.21 -1.70
C PRO A 328 -19.50 -10.16 -1.01
N GLY A 329 -20.09 -9.27 -1.78
CA GLY A 329 -21.04 -8.25 -1.30
C GLY A 329 -20.39 -6.94 -0.85
N THR A 330 -19.10 -6.90 -0.61
CA THR A 330 -18.35 -5.67 -0.32
C THR A 330 -17.38 -5.32 -1.45
N ASP A 331 -16.99 -4.05 -1.54
CA ASP A 331 -15.95 -3.56 -2.44
C ASP A 331 -14.56 -3.44 -1.77
N HIS A 332 -14.45 -3.88 -0.51
CA HIS A 332 -13.19 -4.02 0.22
C HIS A 332 -12.76 -5.48 0.30
N ARG A 333 -11.46 -5.68 0.49
CA ARG A 333 -10.88 -6.97 0.89
C ARG A 333 -10.64 -6.96 2.39
N ALA A 334 -10.94 -8.07 3.03
CA ALA A 334 -10.57 -8.28 4.42
C ALA A 334 -9.05 -8.39 4.56
N VAL A 335 -8.51 -7.80 5.61
CA VAL A 335 -7.10 -7.94 5.99
C VAL A 335 -7.01 -8.77 7.24
N PHE A 336 -6.17 -9.79 7.24
CA PHE A 336 -5.91 -10.66 8.38
C PHE A 336 -4.42 -10.62 8.74
N ALA A 337 -4.12 -10.58 10.04
CA ALA A 337 -2.75 -10.60 10.55
C ALA A 337 -2.59 -11.61 11.69
N ASP A 338 -1.55 -12.44 11.59
CA ASP A 338 -1.01 -13.22 12.71
C ASP A 338 0.05 -12.38 13.42
N LEU A 339 -0.22 -12.07 14.68
CA LEU A 339 0.59 -11.18 15.51
C LEU A 339 1.18 -11.92 16.71
N ARG A 340 2.25 -11.35 17.30
CA ARG A 340 2.85 -11.79 18.56
C ARG A 340 2.91 -10.64 19.55
N LEU A 341 2.11 -10.74 20.60
CA LEU A 341 2.14 -9.79 21.69
C LEU A 341 3.41 -9.99 22.53
N PRO A 342 4.11 -8.91 22.91
CA PRO A 342 5.29 -9.04 23.74
C PRO A 342 4.93 -9.63 25.11
N SER A 343 5.82 -10.45 25.66
CA SER A 343 5.71 -10.95 27.03
C SER A 343 5.64 -9.79 28.03
N PRO A 344 4.94 -9.93 29.15
CA PRO A 344 4.99 -8.97 30.24
C PRO A 344 6.45 -8.85 30.73
N SER A 345 7.03 -7.67 30.64
CA SER A 345 8.35 -7.36 31.21
C SER A 345 8.21 -6.91 32.64
#